data_872b97c78a7f96363a302670605c334e
#
_entry.id   872b97c78a7f96363a302670605c334e
#
_cell.length_a   1.000
_cell.length_b   1.000
_cell.length_c   1.000
_cell.angle_alpha   90.00
_cell.angle_beta   90.00
_cell.angle_gamma   90.00
#
_symmetry.space_group_name_H-M   'P 1'
#
loop_
_entity.id
_entity.type
_entity.pdbx_description
1 polymer ?
#
loop_
_entity_poly.entity_id
_entity_poly.type
_entity_poly.pdbx_seq_one_letter_code
_entity_poly.pdbx_strand_id
1 'polypeptide(L)'
;MSNIVFFDLETTGLDPGCHIIQLSAVCGEREFNAYILPRRPISPKATELTGLTQSRGTLYRHGTPLDTVFLYDALKDFIDFLSSCRPVLLAAHNAKGFDAPILARVLRKCSLWEHFQQVVSGFVDTLLLSRNLFPGLPRYSLGFLAKHFLDRYYDAHNAVEDAKILKELFNLWHPNRGDISKVTFLTNEF
;
A
#
# COMPACT_ATOMS: atom_id res chain seq x y z
N MET A 1 -14.74 11.91 -12.15
CA MET A 1 -13.77 12.04 -11.03
C MET A 1 -13.03 10.72 -10.93
N SER A 2 -11.72 10.74 -10.66
CA SER A 2 -10.98 9.51 -10.39
C SER A 2 -11.38 8.94 -9.04
N ASN A 3 -11.57 7.63 -8.97
CA ASN A 3 -11.76 6.94 -7.70
C ASN A 3 -10.42 6.84 -6.97
N ILE A 4 -10.43 7.04 -5.67
CA ILE A 4 -9.24 6.81 -4.83
C ILE A 4 -9.31 5.39 -4.31
N VAL A 5 -8.29 4.61 -4.62
CA VAL A 5 -8.09 3.25 -4.11
C VAL A 5 -6.93 3.31 -3.11
N PHE A 6 -7.18 2.90 -1.89
CA PHE A 6 -6.18 2.87 -0.83
C PHE A 6 -5.43 1.55 -0.89
N PHE A 7 -4.11 1.60 -0.84
CA PHE A 7 -3.28 0.40 -0.90
C PHE A 7 -2.10 0.50 0.06
N ASP A 8 -1.52 -0.64 0.36
CA ASP A 8 -0.33 -0.75 1.18
C ASP A 8 0.48 -1.99 0.79
N LEU A 9 1.78 -1.96 1.07
CA LEU A 9 2.73 -3.03 0.82
C LEU A 9 3.44 -3.44 2.11
N GLU A 10 3.45 -4.75 2.41
CA GLU A 10 4.47 -5.29 3.30
C GLU A 10 5.63 -5.87 2.49
N THR A 11 6.84 -5.65 2.95
CA THR A 11 8.05 -6.00 2.24
C THR A 11 9.07 -6.70 3.12
N THR A 12 10.04 -7.36 2.50
CA THR A 12 11.13 -8.06 3.22
C THR A 12 12.07 -7.13 3.98
N GLY A 13 11.97 -5.83 3.76
CA GLY A 13 12.82 -4.79 4.38
C GLY A 13 12.62 -3.44 3.69
N LEU A 14 13.45 -2.46 4.03
CA LEU A 14 13.35 -1.09 3.51
C LEU A 14 14.38 -0.78 2.39
N ASP A 15 15.21 -1.75 2.03
CA ASP A 15 16.21 -1.57 0.99
C ASP A 15 15.58 -1.51 -0.41
N PRO A 16 16.23 -0.84 -1.40
CA PRO A 16 15.68 -0.70 -2.75
C PRO A 16 15.42 -2.03 -3.48
N GLY A 17 16.06 -3.12 -3.04
CA GLY A 17 15.89 -4.45 -3.60
C GLY A 17 14.86 -5.31 -2.85
N CYS A 18 14.14 -4.78 -1.88
CA CYS A 18 13.18 -5.54 -1.08
C CYS A 18 12.12 -6.22 -1.95
N HIS A 19 11.60 -7.34 -1.48
CA HIS A 19 10.51 -8.08 -2.13
C HIS A 19 9.19 -7.74 -1.46
N ILE A 20 8.13 -7.60 -2.23
CA ILE A 20 6.76 -7.52 -1.71
C ILE A 20 6.38 -8.89 -1.14
N ILE A 21 5.84 -8.92 0.06
CA ILE A 21 5.31 -10.11 0.75
C ILE A 21 3.81 -10.03 1.01
N GLN A 22 3.25 -8.84 1.03
CA GLN A 22 1.79 -8.62 1.01
C GLN A 22 1.50 -7.38 0.15
N LEU A 23 0.48 -7.48 -0.69
CA LEU A 23 -0.08 -6.39 -1.49
C LEU A 23 -1.57 -6.34 -1.24
N SER A 24 -2.06 -5.22 -0.73
CA SER A 24 -3.48 -5.08 -0.39
C SER A 24 -4.03 -3.77 -0.90
N ALA A 25 -5.33 -3.75 -1.24
CA ALA A 25 -6.03 -2.53 -1.65
C ALA A 25 -7.50 -2.55 -1.25
N VAL A 26 -8.05 -1.34 -1.08
CA VAL A 26 -9.46 -1.12 -0.74
C VAL A 26 -10.07 -0.10 -1.68
N CYS A 27 -11.19 -0.46 -2.32
CA CYS A 27 -11.95 0.38 -3.23
C CYS A 27 -13.44 0.33 -2.84
N GLY A 28 -13.94 1.38 -2.18
CA GLY A 28 -15.27 1.31 -1.57
C GLY A 28 -15.33 0.20 -0.53
N GLU A 29 -16.26 -0.73 -0.68
CA GLU A 29 -16.39 -1.92 0.19
C GLU A 29 -15.64 -3.16 -0.34
N ARG A 30 -14.94 -3.02 -1.46
CA ARG A 30 -14.21 -4.11 -2.09
C ARG A 30 -12.77 -4.12 -1.61
N GLU A 31 -12.26 -5.32 -1.37
CA GLU A 31 -10.90 -5.54 -0.88
C GLU A 31 -10.13 -6.45 -1.84
N PHE A 32 -8.86 -6.18 -1.99
CA PHE A 32 -7.86 -7.05 -2.59
C PHE A 32 -6.79 -7.34 -1.56
N ASN A 33 -6.39 -8.58 -1.43
CA ASN A 33 -5.27 -8.98 -0.56
C ASN A 33 -4.57 -10.19 -1.15
N ALA A 34 -3.25 -10.09 -1.36
CA ALA A 34 -2.42 -11.18 -1.84
C ALA A 34 -1.15 -11.29 -1.00
N TYR A 35 -0.84 -12.50 -0.55
CA TYR A 35 0.45 -12.83 0.05
C TYR A 35 1.35 -13.46 -1.01
N ILE A 36 2.62 -13.08 -1.00
CA ILE A 36 3.63 -13.48 -1.98
C ILE A 36 4.83 -14.05 -1.24
N LEU A 37 5.20 -15.30 -1.57
CA LEU A 37 6.40 -15.92 -0.98
C LEU A 37 7.65 -15.21 -1.54
N PRO A 38 8.46 -14.54 -0.69
CA PRO A 38 9.65 -13.86 -1.17
C PRO A 38 10.77 -14.85 -1.51
N ARG A 39 11.64 -14.47 -2.46
CA ARG A 39 12.84 -15.24 -2.83
C ARG A 39 14.10 -14.78 -2.06
N ARG A 40 13.92 -13.95 -1.05
CA ARG A 40 14.99 -13.46 -0.17
C ARG A 40 14.49 -13.51 1.27
N PRO A 41 15.41 -13.57 2.27
CA PRO A 41 15.02 -13.55 3.68
C PRO A 41 14.25 -12.28 4.04
N ILE A 42 13.27 -12.42 4.92
CA ILE A 42 12.60 -11.31 5.58
C ILE A 42 13.52 -10.78 6.67
N SER A 43 13.76 -9.47 6.71
CA SER A 43 14.63 -8.88 7.72
C SER A 43 14.05 -9.04 9.13
N PRO A 44 14.88 -9.14 10.18
CA PRO A 44 14.39 -9.25 11.56
C PRO A 44 13.43 -8.11 11.92
N LYS A 45 13.71 -6.89 11.43
CA LYS A 45 12.84 -5.73 11.68
C LYS A 45 11.50 -5.83 10.97
N ALA A 46 11.49 -6.32 9.73
CA ALA A 46 10.23 -6.57 9.01
C ALA A 46 9.41 -7.66 9.70
N THR A 47 10.04 -8.75 10.13
CA THR A 47 9.38 -9.81 10.92
C THR A 47 8.80 -9.28 12.23
N GLU A 48 9.55 -8.47 12.97
CA GLU A 48 9.09 -7.84 14.22
C GLU A 48 7.82 -7.01 14.00
N LEU A 49 7.77 -6.23 12.92
CA LEU A 49 6.65 -5.33 12.63
C LEU A 49 5.43 -6.07 12.07
N THR A 50 5.63 -6.96 11.11
CA THR A 50 4.54 -7.59 10.35
C THR A 50 4.07 -8.93 10.93
N GLY A 51 4.90 -9.57 11.77
CA GLY A 51 4.70 -10.96 12.20
C GLY A 51 4.93 -12.00 11.11
N LEU A 52 5.41 -11.56 9.91
CA LEU A 52 5.65 -12.44 8.77
C LEU A 52 7.01 -13.13 8.88
N THR A 53 7.01 -14.44 8.68
CA THR A 53 8.20 -15.29 8.62
C THR A 53 8.09 -16.27 7.47
N GLN A 54 9.22 -16.81 7.00
CA GLN A 54 9.22 -17.87 5.99
C GLN A 54 10.05 -19.06 6.43
N SER A 55 9.55 -20.25 6.17
CA SER A 55 10.26 -21.51 6.45
C SER A 55 9.82 -22.58 5.45
N ARG A 56 10.81 -23.32 4.90
CA ARG A 56 10.56 -24.47 4.00
C ARG A 56 9.59 -24.20 2.86
N GLY A 57 9.66 -23.01 2.26
CA GLY A 57 8.79 -22.62 1.14
C GLY A 57 7.37 -22.19 1.54
N THR A 58 7.12 -21.96 2.81
CA THR A 58 5.82 -21.48 3.32
C THR A 58 6.01 -20.13 4.02
N LEU A 59 5.09 -19.21 3.78
CA LEU A 59 4.96 -17.94 4.49
C LEU A 59 4.04 -18.13 5.69
N TYR A 60 4.39 -17.56 6.82
CA TYR A 60 3.60 -17.60 8.05
C TYR A 60 3.36 -16.18 8.56
N ARG A 61 2.22 -15.97 9.20
CA ARG A 61 1.96 -14.78 10.01
C ARG A 61 1.62 -15.20 11.43
N HIS A 62 2.43 -14.74 12.39
CA HIS A 62 2.33 -15.16 13.81
C HIS A 62 2.22 -16.69 13.99
N GLY A 63 3.01 -17.45 13.21
CA GLY A 63 3.02 -18.91 13.23
C GLY A 63 1.90 -19.61 12.45
N THR A 64 0.94 -18.87 11.91
CA THR A 64 -0.14 -19.42 11.06
C THR A 64 0.31 -19.43 9.60
N PRO A 65 0.26 -20.58 8.89
CA PRO A 65 0.63 -20.65 7.48
C PRO A 65 -0.37 -19.85 6.61
N LEU A 66 0.17 -19.21 5.59
CA LEU A 66 -0.59 -18.38 4.64
C LEU A 66 -0.55 -19.01 3.25
N ASP A 67 -1.67 -18.93 2.55
CA ASP A 67 -1.73 -19.20 1.12
C ASP A 67 -1.03 -18.07 0.36
N THR A 68 -0.12 -18.43 -0.54
CA THR A 68 0.66 -17.47 -1.32
C THR A 68 0.46 -17.69 -2.81
N VAL A 69 0.58 -16.60 -3.57
CA VAL A 69 0.57 -16.60 -5.02
C VAL A 69 1.93 -16.13 -5.56
N PHE A 70 2.21 -16.38 -6.85
CA PHE A 70 3.39 -15.80 -7.49
C PHE A 70 3.25 -14.29 -7.66
N LEU A 71 4.36 -13.58 -7.59
CA LEU A 71 4.38 -12.12 -7.75
C LEU A 71 3.67 -11.65 -9.02
N TYR A 72 3.91 -12.33 -10.16
CA TYR A 72 3.29 -11.99 -11.43
C TYR A 72 1.76 -12.09 -11.37
N ASP A 73 1.24 -13.16 -10.79
CA ASP A 73 -0.19 -13.39 -10.66
C ASP A 73 -0.83 -12.36 -9.72
N ALA A 74 -0.17 -12.09 -8.57
CA ALA A 74 -0.62 -11.05 -7.65
C ALA A 74 -0.72 -9.67 -8.32
N LEU A 75 0.29 -9.29 -9.12
CA LEU A 75 0.29 -8.01 -9.82
C LEU A 75 -0.77 -7.95 -10.92
N LYS A 76 -0.99 -9.04 -11.64
CA LYS A 76 -2.03 -9.14 -12.66
C LYS A 76 -3.43 -9.03 -12.04
N ASP A 77 -3.71 -9.80 -10.99
CA ASP A 77 -4.98 -9.77 -10.27
C ASP A 77 -5.23 -8.39 -9.63
N PHE A 78 -4.16 -7.74 -9.17
CA PHE A 78 -4.23 -6.37 -8.67
C PHE A 78 -4.64 -5.37 -9.75
N ILE A 79 -4.05 -5.45 -10.96
CA ILE A 79 -4.44 -4.60 -12.09
C ILE A 79 -5.90 -4.86 -12.48
N ASP A 80 -6.34 -6.11 -12.49
CA ASP A 80 -7.72 -6.49 -12.79
C ASP A 80 -8.69 -5.94 -11.75
N PHE A 81 -8.34 -6.01 -10.45
CA PHE A 81 -9.09 -5.37 -9.37
C PHE A 81 -9.20 -3.86 -9.60
N LEU A 82 -8.09 -3.17 -9.89
CA LEU A 82 -8.07 -1.73 -10.15
C LEU A 82 -8.88 -1.36 -11.39
N SER A 83 -8.86 -2.19 -12.42
CA SER A 83 -9.61 -1.96 -13.67
C SER A 83 -11.11 -1.84 -13.43
N SER A 84 -11.64 -2.53 -12.42
CA SER A 84 -13.05 -2.44 -12.02
C SER A 84 -13.39 -1.17 -11.22
N CYS A 85 -12.38 -0.37 -10.82
CA CYS A 85 -12.52 0.87 -10.07
C CYS A 85 -12.19 2.12 -10.91
N ARG A 86 -11.98 2.00 -12.23
CA ARG A 86 -11.54 3.10 -13.11
C ARG A 86 -12.45 4.33 -13.06
N PRO A 87 -11.88 5.55 -13.28
CA PRO A 87 -10.45 5.90 -13.32
C PRO A 87 -9.84 5.98 -11.92
N VAL A 88 -8.57 5.54 -11.75
CA VAL A 88 -7.96 5.31 -10.43
C VAL A 88 -6.80 6.25 -10.13
N LEU A 89 -6.80 6.80 -8.91
CA LEU A 89 -5.62 7.26 -8.19
C LEU A 89 -5.35 6.30 -7.03
N LEU A 90 -4.10 5.85 -6.87
CA LEU A 90 -3.68 4.99 -5.78
C LEU A 90 -3.15 5.81 -4.60
N ALA A 91 -3.76 5.66 -3.44
CA ALA A 91 -3.34 6.36 -2.22
C ALA A 91 -2.64 5.41 -1.25
N ALA A 92 -1.46 5.79 -0.78
CA ALA A 92 -0.72 5.09 0.27
C ALA A 92 -0.04 6.08 1.23
N HIS A 93 0.31 5.60 2.41
CA HIS A 93 0.98 6.43 3.41
C HIS A 93 2.49 6.43 3.19
N ASN A 94 3.06 7.56 2.72
CA ASN A 94 4.41 7.70 2.18
C ASN A 94 4.56 7.07 0.78
N ALA A 95 3.51 7.15 -0.03
CA ALA A 95 3.47 6.55 -1.36
C ALA A 95 4.67 6.95 -2.24
N LYS A 96 5.02 8.22 -2.27
CA LYS A 96 6.14 8.74 -3.08
C LYS A 96 7.50 8.17 -2.66
N GLY A 97 7.70 8.02 -1.34
CA GLY A 97 8.98 7.61 -0.78
C GLY A 97 9.18 6.10 -0.73
N PHE A 98 8.09 5.31 -0.77
CA PHE A 98 8.19 3.87 -0.53
C PHE A 98 7.35 3.04 -1.51
N ASP A 99 6.03 3.05 -1.42
CA ASP A 99 5.18 2.08 -2.12
C ASP A 99 5.23 2.23 -3.64
N ALA A 100 5.12 3.45 -4.16
CA ALA A 100 5.08 3.70 -5.60
C ALA A 100 6.39 3.31 -6.31
N PRO A 101 7.60 3.66 -5.81
CA PRO A 101 8.85 3.19 -6.41
C PRO A 101 9.00 1.67 -6.41
N ILE A 102 8.60 0.99 -5.33
CA ILE A 102 8.68 -0.46 -5.23
C ILE A 102 7.71 -1.11 -6.22
N LEU A 103 6.46 -0.65 -6.24
CA LEU A 103 5.43 -1.16 -7.14
C LEU A 103 5.84 -0.94 -8.61
N ALA A 104 6.31 0.25 -8.98
CA ALA A 104 6.80 0.57 -10.32
C ALA A 104 7.95 -0.36 -10.73
N ARG A 105 8.92 -0.59 -9.85
CA ARG A 105 10.06 -1.49 -10.10
C ARG A 105 9.59 -2.92 -10.39
N VAL A 106 8.70 -3.49 -9.58
CA VAL A 106 8.26 -4.87 -9.77
C VAL A 106 7.34 -5.02 -10.98
N LEU A 107 6.48 -4.04 -11.26
CA LEU A 107 5.63 -4.02 -12.47
C LEU A 107 6.47 -3.97 -13.75
N ARG A 108 7.53 -3.16 -13.80
CA ARG A 108 8.48 -3.15 -14.94
C ARG A 108 9.20 -4.48 -15.08
N LYS A 109 9.68 -5.05 -13.98
CA LYS A 109 10.35 -6.36 -13.99
C LYS A 109 9.42 -7.48 -14.51
N CYS A 110 8.13 -7.36 -14.33
CA CYS A 110 7.12 -8.29 -14.81
C CYS A 110 6.52 -7.90 -16.18
N SER A 111 7.00 -6.82 -16.81
CA SER A 111 6.46 -6.27 -18.09
C SER A 111 4.97 -5.88 -18.00
N LEU A 112 4.51 -5.46 -16.81
CA LEU A 112 3.12 -5.08 -16.55
C LEU A 112 2.94 -3.56 -16.38
N TRP A 113 4.02 -2.78 -16.45
CA TRP A 113 3.99 -1.33 -16.17
C TRP A 113 3.06 -0.56 -17.11
N GLU A 114 3.16 -0.80 -18.40
CA GLU A 114 2.31 -0.13 -19.40
C GLU A 114 0.81 -0.46 -19.19
N HIS A 115 0.52 -1.72 -18.89
CA HIS A 115 -0.85 -2.15 -18.59
C HIS A 115 -1.37 -1.47 -17.31
N PHE A 116 -0.55 -1.38 -16.27
CA PHE A 116 -0.87 -0.66 -15.05
C PHE A 116 -1.17 0.83 -15.32
N GLN A 117 -0.35 1.51 -16.14
CA GLN A 117 -0.55 2.92 -16.49
C GLN A 117 -1.85 3.20 -17.28
N GLN A 118 -2.41 2.20 -17.95
CA GLN A 118 -3.72 2.32 -18.60
C GLN A 118 -4.88 2.36 -17.59
N VAL A 119 -4.64 1.93 -16.36
CA VAL A 119 -5.65 1.83 -15.30
C VAL A 119 -5.45 2.94 -14.26
N VAL A 120 -4.21 3.20 -13.87
CA VAL A 120 -3.82 4.10 -12.79
C VAL A 120 -3.15 5.34 -13.37
N SER A 121 -3.69 6.51 -13.07
CA SER A 121 -3.13 7.79 -13.51
C SER A 121 -2.05 8.34 -12.60
N GLY A 122 -2.06 8.00 -11.32
CA GLY A 122 -1.08 8.52 -10.37
C GLY A 122 -1.25 7.96 -8.96
N PHE A 123 -0.37 8.45 -8.09
CA PHE A 123 -0.32 8.10 -6.67
C PHE A 123 -0.58 9.34 -5.80
N VAL A 124 -1.36 9.17 -4.74
CA VAL A 124 -1.61 10.17 -3.71
C VAL A 124 -0.81 9.81 -2.47
N ASP A 125 0.05 10.71 -2.03
CA ASP A 125 0.83 10.52 -0.80
C ASP A 125 0.09 11.08 0.42
N THR A 126 -0.49 10.20 1.22
CA THR A 126 -1.30 10.62 2.37
C THR A 126 -0.47 11.04 3.59
N LEU A 127 0.83 10.70 3.64
CA LEU A 127 1.74 11.27 4.64
C LEU A 127 1.94 12.78 4.39
N LEU A 128 2.19 13.16 3.14
CA LEU A 128 2.27 14.57 2.74
C LEU A 128 0.94 15.28 2.95
N LEU A 129 -0.18 14.63 2.58
CA LEU A 129 -1.52 15.15 2.79
C LEU A 129 -1.78 15.46 4.26
N SER A 130 -1.50 14.52 5.17
CA SER A 130 -1.71 14.71 6.61
C SER A 130 -0.88 15.84 7.18
N ARG A 131 0.37 16.00 6.72
CA ARG A 131 1.25 17.12 7.11
C ARG A 131 0.71 18.47 6.65
N ASN A 132 0.14 18.51 5.44
CA ASN A 132 -0.43 19.74 4.90
C ASN A 132 -1.74 20.14 5.58
N LEU A 133 -2.61 19.17 5.88
CA LEU A 133 -3.90 19.41 6.51
C LEU A 133 -3.78 19.73 8.02
N PHE A 134 -2.84 19.06 8.70
CA PHE A 134 -2.70 19.13 10.17
C PHE A 134 -1.25 19.46 10.56
N PRO A 135 -0.72 20.64 10.23
CA PRO A 135 0.62 21.02 10.58
C PRO A 135 0.78 21.09 12.12
N GLY A 136 1.94 20.66 12.63
CA GLY A 136 2.24 20.74 14.06
C GLY A 136 1.86 19.53 14.89
N LEU A 137 1.36 18.44 14.31
CA LEU A 137 1.23 17.19 15.03
C LEU A 137 2.62 16.62 15.39
N PRO A 138 2.76 15.97 16.56
CA PRO A 138 4.06 15.45 17.01
C PRO A 138 4.55 14.27 16.16
N ARG A 139 3.64 13.57 15.49
CA ARG A 139 3.93 12.41 14.64
C ARG A 139 2.90 12.31 13.52
N TYR A 140 3.33 11.62 12.42
CA TYR A 140 2.48 11.37 11.25
C TYR A 140 2.53 9.90 10.82
N SER A 141 2.93 8.98 11.71
CA SER A 141 2.78 7.55 11.41
C SER A 141 1.30 7.17 11.35
N LEU A 142 0.96 6.20 10.52
CA LEU A 142 -0.44 5.80 10.33
C LEU A 142 -1.10 5.37 11.64
N GLY A 143 -0.39 4.60 12.48
CA GLY A 143 -0.87 4.21 13.81
C GLY A 143 -1.12 5.39 14.75
N PHE A 144 -0.25 6.45 14.71
CA PHE A 144 -0.49 7.66 15.49
C PHE A 144 -1.74 8.41 15.00
N LEU A 145 -1.88 8.55 13.67
CA LEU A 145 -3.04 9.23 13.08
C LEU A 145 -4.35 8.49 13.37
N ALA A 146 -4.34 7.15 13.31
CA ALA A 146 -5.49 6.33 13.69
C ALA A 146 -5.88 6.54 15.15
N LYS A 147 -4.92 6.53 16.06
CA LYS A 147 -5.19 6.80 17.48
C LYS A 147 -5.69 8.23 17.70
N HIS A 148 -5.06 9.21 17.06
CA HIS A 148 -5.38 10.63 17.23
C HIS A 148 -6.77 11.01 16.69
N PHE A 149 -7.13 10.54 15.50
CA PHE A 149 -8.37 10.95 14.82
C PHE A 149 -9.54 9.97 15.00
N LEU A 150 -9.26 8.66 15.16
CA LEU A 150 -10.27 7.61 15.27
C LEU A 150 -10.39 7.03 16.69
N ASP A 151 -9.51 7.45 17.62
CA ASP A 151 -9.35 6.88 18.98
C ASP A 151 -9.26 5.35 19.00
N ARG A 152 -8.56 4.80 18.01
CA ARG A 152 -8.54 3.34 17.79
C ARG A 152 -7.12 2.83 17.58
N TYR A 153 -6.82 1.68 18.18
CA TYR A 153 -5.72 0.82 17.80
C TYR A 153 -6.20 -0.23 16.80
N TYR A 154 -5.35 -0.67 15.92
CA TYR A 154 -5.64 -1.68 14.91
C TYR A 154 -4.43 -2.60 14.69
N ASP A 155 -4.59 -3.67 13.91
CA ASP A 155 -3.53 -4.59 13.54
C ASP A 155 -2.59 -3.96 12.50
N ALA A 156 -1.77 -3.00 12.97
CA ALA A 156 -0.82 -2.27 12.13
C ALA A 156 0.23 -3.21 11.51
N HIS A 157 0.78 -2.80 10.37
CA HIS A 157 1.69 -3.63 9.57
C HIS A 157 1.04 -4.93 9.05
N ASN A 158 -0.24 -4.84 8.77
CA ASN A 158 -1.02 -5.74 7.96
C ASN A 158 -1.61 -4.92 6.82
N ALA A 159 -1.08 -5.07 5.62
CA ALA A 159 -1.35 -4.16 4.50
C ALA A 159 -2.86 -3.95 4.23
N VAL A 160 -3.70 -4.96 4.43
CA VAL A 160 -5.15 -4.78 4.26
C VAL A 160 -5.76 -3.91 5.36
N GLU A 161 -5.31 -4.05 6.60
CA GLU A 161 -5.79 -3.24 7.72
C GLU A 161 -5.24 -1.80 7.64
N ASP A 162 -3.98 -1.63 7.19
CA ASP A 162 -3.40 -0.33 6.92
C ASP A 162 -4.16 0.43 5.82
N ALA A 163 -4.52 -0.24 4.71
CA ALA A 163 -5.33 0.34 3.65
C ALA A 163 -6.75 0.73 4.12
N LYS A 164 -7.39 -0.07 4.97
CA LYS A 164 -8.71 0.24 5.57
C LYS A 164 -8.65 1.46 6.47
N ILE A 165 -7.69 1.50 7.38
CA ILE A 165 -7.49 2.64 8.29
C ILE A 165 -7.19 3.91 7.50
N LEU A 166 -6.36 3.81 6.46
CA LEU A 166 -6.05 4.95 5.61
C LEU A 166 -7.29 5.49 4.91
N LYS A 167 -8.17 4.61 4.39
CA LYS A 167 -9.47 5.01 3.81
C LYS A 167 -10.33 5.74 4.83
N GLU A 168 -10.43 5.24 6.06
CA GLU A 168 -11.24 5.87 7.11
C GLU A 168 -10.71 7.25 7.47
N LEU A 169 -9.40 7.40 7.66
CA LEU A 169 -8.74 8.67 7.94
C LEU A 169 -8.97 9.67 6.80
N PHE A 170 -8.77 9.25 5.56
CA PHE A 170 -8.96 10.10 4.39
C PHE A 170 -10.40 10.59 4.28
N ASN A 171 -11.38 9.72 4.53
CA ASN A 171 -12.78 10.07 4.54
C ASN A 171 -13.11 11.05 5.67
N LEU A 172 -12.53 10.88 6.86
CA LEU A 172 -12.72 11.78 8.00
C LEU A 172 -12.11 13.16 7.74
N TRP A 173 -10.94 13.22 7.09
CA TRP A 173 -10.24 14.48 6.80
C TRP A 173 -10.93 15.32 5.73
N HIS A 174 -11.77 14.73 4.88
CA HIS A 174 -12.49 15.40 3.80
C HIS A 174 -11.61 16.33 2.94
N PRO A 175 -10.45 15.88 2.44
CA PRO A 175 -9.57 16.74 1.66
C PRO A 175 -10.28 17.22 0.39
N ASN A 176 -10.12 18.49 0.05
CA ASN A 176 -10.65 19.01 -1.19
C ASN A 176 -9.75 18.63 -2.40
N ARG A 177 -10.21 18.92 -3.63
CA ARG A 177 -9.46 18.58 -4.85
C ARG A 177 -8.08 19.24 -4.91
N GLY A 178 -7.95 20.46 -4.40
CA GLY A 178 -6.69 21.19 -4.37
C GLY A 178 -5.69 20.53 -3.40
N ASP A 179 -6.16 20.04 -2.25
CA ASP A 179 -5.33 19.35 -1.28
C ASP A 179 -4.79 18.04 -1.86
N ILE A 180 -5.65 17.26 -2.52
CA ILE A 180 -5.27 16.00 -3.18
C ILE A 180 -4.27 16.27 -4.31
N SER A 181 -4.55 17.25 -5.16
CA SER A 181 -3.68 17.58 -6.32
C SER A 181 -2.25 17.93 -5.90
N LYS A 182 -2.07 18.63 -4.78
CA LYS A 182 -0.73 19.01 -4.27
C LYS A 182 0.14 17.84 -3.86
N VAL A 183 -0.46 16.69 -3.59
CA VAL A 183 0.23 15.47 -3.11
C VAL A 183 0.03 14.29 -4.06
N THR A 184 -0.41 14.57 -5.28
CA THR A 184 -0.57 13.58 -6.36
C THR A 184 0.64 13.62 -7.27
N PHE A 185 1.21 12.46 -7.55
CA PHE A 185 2.34 12.21 -8.44
C PHE A 185 1.88 11.31 -9.58
N LEU A 186 2.14 11.70 -10.82
CA LEU A 186 1.74 10.90 -11.98
C LEU A 186 2.58 9.63 -12.13
N THR A 187 2.03 8.59 -12.75
CA THR A 187 2.75 7.33 -12.94
C THR A 187 4.01 7.47 -13.78
N ASN A 188 4.10 8.48 -14.66
CA ASN A 188 5.30 8.76 -15.47
C ASN A 188 6.45 9.40 -14.66
N GLU A 189 6.24 9.73 -13.40
CA GLU A 189 7.29 10.26 -12.50
C GLU A 189 8.08 9.14 -11.79
N PHE A 190 7.67 7.90 -11.91
CA PHE A 190 8.27 6.70 -11.35
C PHE A 190 8.78 5.79 -12.47
#